data_e81443c159cb8c10d99e0dc321c31a34
#
_entry.id   e81443c159cb8c10d99e0dc321c31a34
#
_cell.length_a   1.000
_cell.length_b   1.000
_cell.length_c   1.000
_cell.angle_alpha   90.00
_cell.angle_beta   90.00
_cell.angle_gamma   90.00
#
_symmetry.space_group_name_H-M   'P 1'
#
loop_
_entity.id
_entity.type
_entity.pdbx_description
1 polymer ?
#
loop_
_entity_poly.entity_id
_entity_poly.type
_entity_poly.pdbx_seq_one_letter_code
_entity_poly.pdbx_strand_id
1 'polypeptide(L)'
;MENVIITGGSGLLALNWAFFKKKDAHITLLLHQRKAFIQGVNSIFISLDSEIAMYEFLLKKQSCVVIHCAAITDVDFCETNAKVAYETNVLIPENLAKVCHKLDIKFVHISSDHLFSGLNPYSTEYSEISPLNVYGTSKANAEEKVISSNPESLIIRTNFFCWGTSYRTSFSDFLINAIREKRKISLFTDIFYTPIYAKNLIEFVHTLINSNYKGIFNIVGSKRVSKYEFGKMIFNNFSGDMDLITKVQYEKQVNLIQRPSDMSLSNDKLVETLNVKIEKLEDQIKCLKLDENDFKKTINYL
;
A
#
# COMPACT_ATOMS: atom_id res chain seq x y z
N MET A 1 -22.69 -0.35 -10.92
CA MET A 1 -21.27 -0.40 -10.51
C MET A 1 -21.02 0.71 -9.51
N GLU A 2 -20.24 0.42 -8.48
CA GLU A 2 -19.84 1.39 -7.47
C GLU A 2 -18.89 2.44 -8.06
N ASN A 3 -18.99 3.70 -7.61
CA ASN A 3 -18.02 4.74 -7.96
C ASN A 3 -16.88 4.73 -6.95
N VAL A 4 -15.66 4.49 -7.40
CA VAL A 4 -14.46 4.44 -6.57
C VAL A 4 -13.51 5.56 -6.98
N ILE A 5 -13.20 6.45 -6.03
CA ILE A 5 -12.26 7.56 -6.23
C ILE A 5 -10.97 7.20 -5.49
N ILE A 6 -9.84 7.18 -6.19
CA ILE A 6 -8.55 6.78 -5.62
C ILE A 6 -7.57 7.94 -5.72
N THR A 7 -7.06 8.41 -4.58
CA THR A 7 -6.01 9.42 -4.55
C THR A 7 -4.63 8.77 -4.76
N GLY A 8 -3.64 9.59 -5.15
CA GLY A 8 -2.33 9.02 -5.50
C GLY A 8 -2.39 8.16 -6.75
N GLY A 9 -3.24 8.53 -7.71
CA GLY A 9 -3.64 7.75 -8.87
C GLY A 9 -2.50 7.29 -9.80
N SER A 10 -1.31 7.89 -9.73
CA SER A 10 -0.10 7.43 -10.42
C SER A 10 0.80 6.54 -9.56
N GLY A 11 0.40 6.22 -8.32
CA GLY A 11 1.13 5.36 -7.40
C GLY A 11 0.91 3.87 -7.65
N LEU A 12 1.80 3.04 -7.08
CA LEU A 12 1.79 1.58 -7.26
C LEU A 12 0.42 0.97 -6.93
N LEU A 13 -0.10 1.24 -5.73
CA LEU A 13 -1.34 0.61 -5.27
C LEU A 13 -2.55 1.10 -6.08
N ALA A 14 -2.64 2.40 -6.36
CA ALA A 14 -3.75 2.97 -7.13
C ALA A 14 -3.85 2.40 -8.55
N LEU A 15 -2.71 2.21 -9.22
CA LEU A 15 -2.67 1.61 -10.57
C LEU A 15 -3.05 0.13 -10.56
N ASN A 16 -2.57 -0.63 -9.57
CA ASN A 16 -2.99 -2.03 -9.38
C ASN A 16 -4.48 -2.11 -9.03
N TRP A 17 -4.99 -1.19 -8.21
CA TRP A 17 -6.42 -1.10 -7.91
C TRP A 17 -7.25 -0.90 -9.16
N ALA A 18 -6.88 0.08 -9.97
CA ALA A 18 -7.54 0.35 -11.23
C ALA A 18 -7.46 -0.84 -12.20
N PHE A 19 -6.31 -1.51 -12.26
CA PHE A 19 -6.14 -2.72 -13.08
C PHE A 19 -7.12 -3.83 -12.68
N PHE A 20 -7.21 -4.15 -11.39
CA PHE A 20 -8.03 -5.27 -10.92
C PHE A 20 -9.52 -4.96 -10.87
N LYS A 21 -9.91 -3.69 -10.65
CA LYS A 21 -11.32 -3.32 -10.40
C LYS A 21 -12.02 -2.57 -11.53
N LYS A 22 -11.32 -2.18 -12.62
CA LYS A 22 -11.91 -1.43 -13.73
C LYS A 22 -13.09 -2.12 -14.46
N LYS A 23 -13.25 -3.43 -14.28
CA LYS A 23 -14.38 -4.18 -14.85
C LYS A 23 -15.58 -4.20 -13.91
N ASP A 24 -15.36 -4.02 -12.60
CA ASP A 24 -16.34 -4.19 -11.55
C ASP A 24 -16.84 -2.85 -10.96
N ALA A 25 -16.06 -1.77 -11.15
CA ALA A 25 -16.33 -0.45 -10.59
C ALA A 25 -16.00 0.68 -11.59
N HIS A 26 -16.68 1.82 -11.43
CA HIS A 26 -16.31 3.07 -12.11
C HIS A 26 -15.18 3.75 -11.34
N ILE A 27 -13.95 3.60 -11.81
CA ILE A 27 -12.77 4.13 -11.11
C ILE A 27 -12.42 5.51 -11.63
N THR A 28 -12.14 6.43 -10.70
CA THR A 28 -11.55 7.74 -10.96
C THR A 28 -10.25 7.88 -10.19
N LEU A 29 -9.13 8.00 -10.91
CA LEU A 29 -7.81 8.25 -10.33
C LEU A 29 -7.60 9.76 -10.17
N LEU A 30 -7.33 10.22 -8.94
CA LEU A 30 -6.95 11.59 -8.68
C LEU A 30 -5.42 11.72 -8.79
N LEU A 31 -5.00 12.53 -9.76
CA LEU A 31 -3.60 12.75 -10.11
C LEU A 31 -3.12 14.11 -9.56
N HIS A 32 -1.84 14.19 -9.21
CA HIS A 32 -1.18 15.42 -8.79
C HIS A 32 -0.31 15.99 -9.92
N GLN A 33 0.87 15.42 -10.15
CA GLN A 33 1.83 15.95 -11.14
C GLN A 33 2.02 15.00 -12.32
N ARG A 34 1.91 13.70 -12.08
CA ARG A 34 2.20 12.69 -13.10
C ARG A 34 0.92 12.21 -13.76
N LYS A 35 0.94 12.17 -15.09
CA LYS A 35 -0.14 11.56 -15.88
C LYS A 35 -0.18 10.05 -15.63
N ALA A 36 -1.38 9.50 -15.60
CA ALA A 36 -1.64 8.08 -15.60
C ALA A 36 -2.88 7.84 -16.48
N PHE A 37 -2.76 6.95 -17.42
CA PHE A 37 -3.85 6.58 -18.30
C PHE A 37 -4.05 5.06 -18.30
N ILE A 38 -5.27 4.64 -18.01
CA ILE A 38 -5.69 3.24 -18.11
C ILE A 38 -7.01 3.22 -18.85
N GLN A 39 -7.10 2.41 -19.90
CA GLN A 39 -8.35 2.31 -20.68
C GLN A 39 -9.53 1.87 -19.80
N GLY A 40 -10.61 2.64 -19.85
CA GLY A 40 -11.81 2.40 -19.03
C GLY A 40 -11.74 2.98 -17.62
N VAL A 41 -10.73 3.78 -17.30
CA VAL A 41 -10.54 4.45 -16.01
C VAL A 41 -10.47 5.96 -16.22
N ASN A 42 -11.22 6.72 -15.42
CA ASN A 42 -11.13 8.18 -15.43
C ASN A 42 -9.88 8.65 -14.68
N SER A 43 -9.24 9.70 -15.21
CA SER A 43 -8.10 10.34 -14.55
C SER A 43 -8.32 11.85 -14.49
N ILE A 44 -8.18 12.44 -13.31
CA ILE A 44 -8.44 13.87 -13.06
C ILE A 44 -7.27 14.46 -12.29
N PHE A 45 -6.72 15.57 -12.80
CA PHE A 45 -5.74 16.36 -12.07
C PHE A 45 -6.45 17.25 -11.05
N ILE A 46 -6.12 17.10 -9.78
CA ILE A 46 -6.66 17.90 -8.68
C ILE A 46 -5.65 18.01 -7.55
N SER A 47 -5.50 19.21 -6.97
CA SER A 47 -4.74 19.36 -5.74
C SER A 47 -5.53 18.81 -4.56
N LEU A 48 -4.89 17.99 -3.74
CA LEU A 48 -5.47 17.46 -2.51
C LEU A 48 -5.27 18.40 -1.31
N ASP A 49 -4.50 19.48 -1.48
CA ASP A 49 -4.15 20.43 -0.39
C ASP A 49 -5.33 21.32 0.01
N SER A 50 -6.31 21.49 -0.88
CA SER A 50 -7.48 22.35 -0.65
C SER A 50 -8.69 21.51 -0.23
N GLU A 51 -9.09 21.64 1.04
CA GLU A 51 -10.32 21.05 1.58
C GLU A 51 -11.56 21.51 0.79
N ILE A 52 -11.61 22.80 0.43
CA ILE A 52 -12.74 23.39 -0.33
C ILE A 52 -12.83 22.74 -1.71
N ALA A 53 -11.71 22.64 -2.44
CA ALA A 53 -11.70 22.02 -3.77
C ALA A 53 -12.11 20.55 -3.70
N MET A 54 -11.68 19.81 -2.68
CA MET A 54 -12.09 18.42 -2.47
C MET A 54 -13.57 18.31 -2.10
N TYR A 55 -14.08 19.22 -1.28
CA TYR A 55 -15.51 19.26 -0.96
C TYR A 55 -16.35 19.51 -2.20
N GLU A 56 -16.05 20.54 -2.99
CA GLU A 56 -16.77 20.85 -4.23
C GLU A 56 -16.69 19.72 -5.27
N PHE A 57 -15.56 19.04 -5.35
CA PHE A 57 -15.39 17.90 -6.24
C PHE A 57 -16.24 16.72 -5.79
N LEU A 58 -16.17 16.33 -4.51
CA LEU A 58 -16.86 15.16 -3.97
C LEU A 58 -18.38 15.39 -3.86
N LEU A 59 -18.83 16.61 -3.60
CA LEU A 59 -20.25 16.98 -3.56
C LEU A 59 -20.99 16.60 -4.86
N LYS A 60 -20.29 16.64 -5.99
CA LYS A 60 -20.84 16.28 -7.32
C LYS A 60 -20.81 14.77 -7.58
N LYS A 61 -20.24 13.98 -6.67
CA LYS A 61 -20.09 12.52 -6.81
C LYS A 61 -21.03 11.79 -5.87
N GLN A 62 -22.11 11.28 -6.41
CA GLN A 62 -23.08 10.51 -5.62
C GLN A 62 -22.57 9.07 -5.38
N SER A 63 -22.88 8.52 -4.20
CA SER A 63 -22.65 7.10 -3.85
C SER A 63 -21.25 6.61 -4.24
N CYS A 64 -20.20 7.25 -3.71
CA CYS A 64 -18.83 6.86 -3.99
C CYS A 64 -18.09 6.41 -2.72
N VAL A 65 -16.99 5.70 -2.95
CA VAL A 65 -16.00 5.40 -1.94
C VAL A 65 -14.72 6.16 -2.28
N VAL A 66 -14.11 6.81 -1.29
CA VAL A 66 -12.79 7.43 -1.45
C VAL A 66 -11.72 6.54 -0.82
N ILE A 67 -10.75 6.10 -1.64
CA ILE A 67 -9.60 5.31 -1.20
C ILE A 67 -8.36 6.19 -1.27
N HIS A 68 -7.80 6.50 -0.13
CA HIS A 68 -6.64 7.37 -0.02
C HIS A 68 -5.35 6.56 -0.04
N CYS A 69 -4.70 6.53 -1.22
CA CYS A 69 -3.39 5.90 -1.45
C CYS A 69 -2.24 6.91 -1.59
N ALA A 70 -2.54 8.23 -1.64
CA ALA A 70 -1.52 9.25 -1.77
C ALA A 70 -0.68 9.34 -0.49
N ALA A 71 0.64 9.19 -0.63
CA ALA A 71 1.59 9.37 0.46
C ALA A 71 3.02 9.53 -0.08
N ILE A 72 3.87 10.21 0.65
CA ILE A 72 5.33 10.10 0.52
C ILE A 72 5.76 8.88 1.31
N THR A 73 6.26 7.85 0.60
CA THR A 73 6.63 6.56 1.18
C THR A 73 8.14 6.32 1.21
N ASP A 74 8.91 7.27 0.70
CA ASP A 74 10.37 7.24 0.77
C ASP A 74 10.80 7.67 2.18
N VAL A 75 11.31 6.69 2.95
CA VAL A 75 11.72 6.89 4.35
C VAL A 75 12.85 7.90 4.45
N ASP A 76 13.82 7.83 3.53
CA ASP A 76 15.00 8.71 3.53
C ASP A 76 14.61 10.16 3.18
N PHE A 77 13.69 10.31 2.22
CA PHE A 77 13.12 11.63 1.90
C PHE A 77 12.33 12.20 3.08
N CYS A 78 11.48 11.39 3.74
CA CYS A 78 10.70 11.85 4.89
C CYS A 78 11.58 12.34 6.03
N GLU A 79 12.70 11.66 6.30
CA GLU A 79 13.63 12.04 7.37
C GLU A 79 14.26 13.40 7.12
N THR A 80 14.61 13.70 5.87
CA THR A 80 15.20 15.00 5.50
C THR A 80 14.17 16.10 5.24
N ASN A 81 12.90 15.74 5.03
CA ASN A 81 11.81 16.66 4.69
C ASN A 81 10.58 16.46 5.59
N ALA A 82 10.76 16.43 6.91
CA ALA A 82 9.73 16.09 7.89
C ALA A 82 8.45 16.96 7.76
N LYS A 83 8.60 18.25 7.47
CA LYS A 83 7.46 19.16 7.25
C LYS A 83 6.63 18.74 6.04
N VAL A 84 7.26 18.47 4.91
CA VAL A 84 6.58 18.02 3.68
C VAL A 84 5.91 16.68 3.89
N ALA A 85 6.59 15.75 4.61
CA ALA A 85 6.02 14.47 4.98
C ALA A 85 4.78 14.64 5.87
N TYR A 86 4.80 15.54 6.85
CA TYR A 86 3.64 15.84 7.69
C TYR A 86 2.49 16.44 6.88
N GLU A 87 2.74 17.46 6.07
CA GLU A 87 1.72 18.11 5.24
C GLU A 87 1.06 17.09 4.30
N THR A 88 1.83 16.23 3.64
CA THR A 88 1.31 15.26 2.68
C THR A 88 0.68 14.04 3.34
N ASN A 89 1.35 13.45 4.33
CA ASN A 89 0.93 12.16 4.90
C ASN A 89 -0.09 12.33 6.03
N VAL A 90 -0.21 13.51 6.66
CA VAL A 90 -1.10 13.75 7.81
C VAL A 90 -2.23 14.70 7.46
N LEU A 91 -1.91 15.93 6.99
CA LEU A 91 -2.96 16.96 6.78
C LEU A 91 -3.88 16.62 5.60
N ILE A 92 -3.35 16.09 4.51
CA ILE A 92 -4.18 15.70 3.37
C ILE A 92 -5.21 14.62 3.74
N PRO A 93 -4.85 13.46 4.33
CA PRO A 93 -5.84 12.47 4.73
C PRO A 93 -6.78 12.97 5.83
N GLU A 94 -6.34 13.81 6.77
CA GLU A 94 -7.21 14.45 7.75
C GLU A 94 -8.32 15.27 7.07
N ASN A 95 -7.94 16.14 6.12
CA ASN A 95 -8.91 16.99 5.40
C ASN A 95 -9.86 16.15 4.54
N LEU A 96 -9.36 15.12 3.86
CA LEU A 96 -10.21 14.20 3.11
C LEU A 96 -11.19 13.46 4.01
N ALA A 97 -10.75 13.00 5.18
CA ALA A 97 -11.62 12.34 6.17
C ALA A 97 -12.75 13.28 6.64
N LYS A 98 -12.44 14.56 6.96
CA LYS A 98 -13.43 15.59 7.30
C LYS A 98 -14.46 15.78 6.19
N VAL A 99 -14.00 15.93 4.95
CA VAL A 99 -14.88 16.12 3.80
C VAL A 99 -15.76 14.91 3.57
N CYS A 100 -15.19 13.70 3.61
CA CYS A 100 -15.95 12.47 3.44
C CYS A 100 -16.99 12.29 4.55
N HIS A 101 -16.66 12.60 5.81
CA HIS A 101 -17.60 12.56 6.93
C HIS A 101 -18.78 13.53 6.72
N LYS A 102 -18.48 14.77 6.32
CA LYS A 102 -19.49 15.81 6.07
C LYS A 102 -20.45 15.44 4.93
N LEU A 103 -19.97 14.68 3.95
CA LEU A 103 -20.73 14.28 2.76
C LEU A 103 -21.32 12.86 2.86
N ASP A 104 -21.16 12.17 3.98
CA ASP A 104 -21.55 10.76 4.20
C ASP A 104 -20.96 9.83 3.12
N ILE A 105 -19.68 10.04 2.79
CA ILE A 105 -18.90 9.27 1.82
C ILE A 105 -18.00 8.28 2.58
N LYS A 106 -18.01 7.01 2.20
CA LYS A 106 -17.11 5.99 2.76
C LYS A 106 -15.64 6.39 2.49
N PHE A 107 -14.82 6.40 3.53
CA PHE A 107 -13.41 6.76 3.44
C PHE A 107 -12.51 5.61 3.89
N VAL A 108 -11.57 5.24 3.02
CA VAL A 108 -10.55 4.24 3.29
C VAL A 108 -9.17 4.89 3.27
N HIS A 109 -8.43 4.80 4.37
CA HIS A 109 -7.05 5.28 4.46
C HIS A 109 -6.06 4.11 4.41
N ILE A 110 -5.15 4.12 3.44
CA ILE A 110 -4.07 3.12 3.38
C ILE A 110 -2.92 3.58 4.27
N SER A 111 -2.69 2.83 5.33
CA SER A 111 -1.60 3.02 6.29
C SER A 111 -0.41 2.07 5.99
N SER A 112 0.40 1.75 6.98
CA SER A 112 1.68 1.06 6.82
C SER A 112 1.92 0.07 7.95
N ASP A 113 2.93 -0.78 7.78
CA ASP A 113 3.53 -1.64 8.80
C ASP A 113 4.68 -0.96 9.57
N HIS A 114 5.12 0.24 9.16
CA HIS A 114 6.20 1.01 9.80
C HIS A 114 5.79 1.72 11.12
N LEU A 115 4.64 1.38 11.69
CA LEU A 115 4.09 2.01 12.90
C LEU A 115 4.72 1.50 14.20
N PHE A 116 5.44 0.40 14.15
CA PHE A 116 5.90 -0.34 15.32
C PHE A 116 7.42 -0.32 15.46
N SER A 117 7.92 -0.55 16.67
CA SER A 117 9.36 -0.59 16.96
C SER A 117 10.11 -1.73 16.27
N GLY A 118 9.39 -2.78 15.86
CA GLY A 118 10.00 -3.98 15.27
C GLY A 118 10.66 -4.92 16.27
N LEU A 119 10.41 -4.76 17.57
CA LEU A 119 10.92 -5.65 18.61
C LEU A 119 10.13 -6.96 18.72
N ASN A 120 8.84 -6.92 18.41
CA ASN A 120 7.95 -8.06 18.49
C ASN A 120 7.38 -8.41 17.12
N PRO A 121 7.33 -9.69 16.74
CA PRO A 121 6.68 -10.12 15.52
C PRO A 121 5.15 -10.06 15.63
N TYR A 122 4.49 -10.02 14.48
CA TYR A 122 3.03 -10.11 14.36
C TYR A 122 2.27 -9.05 15.18
N SER A 123 2.66 -7.78 15.03
CA SER A 123 1.93 -6.67 15.66
C SER A 123 0.46 -6.68 15.22
N THR A 124 -0.45 -6.58 16.20
CA THR A 124 -1.90 -6.53 16.02
C THR A 124 -2.38 -5.10 15.85
N GLU A 125 -3.67 -4.91 15.60
CA GLU A 125 -4.31 -3.59 15.57
C GLU A 125 -4.28 -2.88 16.94
N TYR A 126 -4.09 -3.63 18.01
CA TYR A 126 -4.05 -3.15 19.41
C TYR A 126 -2.63 -2.99 19.96
N SER A 127 -1.60 -3.38 19.19
CA SER A 127 -0.21 -3.23 19.60
C SER A 127 0.16 -1.76 19.76
N GLU A 128 1.04 -1.45 20.69
CA GLU A 128 1.54 -0.11 20.96
C GLU A 128 2.25 0.46 19.73
N ILE A 129 1.83 1.66 19.29
CA ILE A 129 2.43 2.38 18.19
C ILE A 129 3.72 3.05 18.66
N SER A 130 4.84 2.67 18.06
CA SER A 130 6.18 3.17 18.40
C SER A 130 7.07 3.24 17.16
N PRO A 131 6.82 4.22 16.26
CA PRO A 131 7.53 4.35 15.00
C PRO A 131 8.99 4.80 15.22
N LEU A 132 9.91 4.31 14.38
CA LEU A 132 11.35 4.57 14.51
C LEU A 132 11.86 5.70 13.61
N ASN A 133 11.03 6.24 12.72
CA ASN A 133 11.43 7.26 11.74
C ASN A 133 10.26 8.19 11.41
N VAL A 134 10.57 9.29 10.72
CA VAL A 134 9.59 10.33 10.36
C VAL A 134 8.46 9.77 9.50
N TYR A 135 8.75 8.85 8.57
CA TYR A 135 7.69 8.19 7.78
C TYR A 135 6.69 7.45 8.66
N GLY A 136 7.17 6.57 9.53
CA GLY A 136 6.32 5.82 10.47
C GLY A 136 5.52 6.75 11.38
N THR A 137 6.15 7.79 11.94
CA THR A 137 5.50 8.83 12.75
C THR A 137 4.40 9.55 11.98
N SER A 138 4.66 9.92 10.72
CA SER A 138 3.66 10.58 9.88
C SER A 138 2.45 9.68 9.61
N LYS A 139 2.66 8.37 9.41
CA LYS A 139 1.57 7.40 9.22
C LYS A 139 0.76 7.17 10.50
N ALA A 140 1.43 7.11 11.67
CA ALA A 140 0.76 7.02 12.96
C ALA A 140 -0.13 8.24 13.24
N ASN A 141 0.40 9.44 13.05
CA ASN A 141 -0.34 10.69 13.19
C ASN A 141 -1.53 10.78 12.21
N ALA A 142 -1.35 10.25 10.98
CA ALA A 142 -2.43 10.21 10.00
C ALA A 142 -3.59 9.32 10.46
N GLU A 143 -3.33 8.13 11.02
CA GLU A 143 -4.39 7.26 11.57
C GLU A 143 -5.18 7.95 12.67
N GLU A 144 -4.50 8.60 13.62
CA GLU A 144 -5.13 9.34 14.72
C GLU A 144 -6.02 10.47 14.18
N LYS A 145 -5.49 11.28 13.26
CA LYS A 145 -6.20 12.42 12.67
C LYS A 145 -7.39 11.99 11.81
N VAL A 146 -7.25 10.91 11.05
CA VAL A 146 -8.33 10.36 10.24
C VAL A 146 -9.47 9.85 11.11
N ILE A 147 -9.18 9.06 12.16
CA ILE A 147 -10.20 8.53 13.07
C ILE A 147 -10.91 9.66 13.82
N SER A 148 -10.17 10.65 14.31
CA SER A 148 -10.75 11.78 15.03
C SER A 148 -11.65 12.66 14.13
N SER A 149 -11.32 12.77 12.84
CA SER A 149 -12.06 13.55 11.86
C SER A 149 -13.24 12.82 11.24
N ASN A 150 -13.14 11.48 11.12
CA ASN A 150 -14.18 10.61 10.59
C ASN A 150 -14.13 9.24 11.27
N PRO A 151 -14.88 9.02 12.36
CA PRO A 151 -14.91 7.75 13.08
C PRO A 151 -15.44 6.56 12.25
N GLU A 152 -16.10 6.84 11.13
CA GLU A 152 -16.60 5.82 10.20
C GLU A 152 -15.54 5.36 9.19
N SER A 153 -14.34 5.93 9.24
CA SER A 153 -13.24 5.57 8.35
C SER A 153 -12.79 4.12 8.53
N LEU A 154 -12.37 3.51 7.41
CA LEU A 154 -11.66 2.24 7.39
C LEU A 154 -10.17 2.51 7.20
N ILE A 155 -9.33 2.07 8.14
CA ILE A 155 -7.87 2.21 8.08
C ILE A 155 -7.25 0.86 7.82
N ILE A 156 -6.40 0.78 6.80
CA ILE A 156 -5.75 -0.46 6.36
C ILE A 156 -4.25 -0.37 6.58
N ARG A 157 -3.73 -1.12 7.54
CA ARG A 157 -2.29 -1.33 7.72
C ARG A 157 -1.86 -2.50 6.84
N THR A 158 -0.85 -2.29 6.01
CA THR A 158 -0.45 -3.30 5.02
C THR A 158 1.01 -3.17 4.59
N ASN A 159 1.52 -4.25 4.03
CA ASN A 159 2.75 -4.30 3.25
C ASN A 159 2.50 -5.19 2.03
N PHE A 160 2.36 -4.59 0.86
CA PHE A 160 1.97 -5.30 -0.34
C PHE A 160 3.11 -5.43 -1.36
N PHE A 161 2.99 -6.42 -2.23
CA PHE A 161 3.79 -6.55 -3.44
C PHE A 161 2.88 -6.55 -4.67
N CYS A 162 3.41 -6.06 -5.81
CA CYS A 162 2.62 -5.84 -7.01
C CYS A 162 3.52 -5.61 -8.23
N TRP A 163 2.92 -5.46 -9.39
CA TRP A 163 3.59 -4.88 -10.55
C TRP A 163 3.67 -3.36 -10.46
N GLY A 164 4.80 -2.81 -10.84
CA GLY A 164 5.03 -1.38 -10.93
C GLY A 164 5.07 -0.87 -12.38
N THR A 165 5.58 0.34 -12.52
CA THR A 165 5.72 1.04 -13.81
C THR A 165 7.19 1.33 -14.10
N SER A 166 7.48 1.86 -15.30
CA SER A 166 8.84 2.31 -15.67
C SER A 166 9.37 3.41 -14.76
N TYR A 167 8.51 4.23 -14.18
CA TYR A 167 8.89 5.35 -13.30
C TYR A 167 8.76 5.04 -11.81
N ARG A 168 8.10 3.95 -11.44
CA ARG A 168 7.95 3.52 -10.04
C ARG A 168 7.91 2.00 -9.95
N THR A 169 9.04 1.44 -9.58
CA THR A 169 9.22 0.01 -9.41
C THR A 169 8.81 -0.43 -8.01
N SER A 170 8.19 -1.59 -7.89
CA SER A 170 7.93 -2.28 -6.63
C SER A 170 9.15 -3.11 -6.20
N PHE A 171 9.11 -3.65 -4.98
CA PHE A 171 10.16 -4.59 -4.56
C PHE A 171 10.13 -5.89 -5.36
N SER A 172 8.96 -6.37 -5.78
CA SER A 172 8.83 -7.51 -6.69
C SER A 172 9.45 -7.23 -8.07
N ASP A 173 9.23 -6.01 -8.63
CA ASP A 173 9.88 -5.63 -9.89
C ASP A 173 11.41 -5.58 -9.76
N PHE A 174 11.92 -5.03 -8.66
CA PHE A 174 13.37 -4.99 -8.39
C PHE A 174 13.99 -6.39 -8.45
N LEU A 175 13.33 -7.37 -7.84
CA LEU A 175 13.77 -8.77 -7.84
C LEU A 175 13.67 -9.42 -9.22
N ILE A 176 12.54 -9.23 -9.92
CA ILE A 176 12.29 -9.82 -11.23
C ILE A 176 13.20 -9.20 -12.28
N ASN A 177 13.46 -7.89 -12.21
CA ASN A 177 14.40 -7.22 -13.11
C ASN A 177 15.84 -7.72 -12.87
N ALA A 178 16.24 -7.95 -11.61
CA ALA A 178 17.53 -8.54 -11.32
C ALA A 178 17.72 -9.93 -11.96
N ILE A 179 16.66 -10.76 -11.97
CA ILE A 179 16.67 -12.05 -12.67
C ILE A 179 16.89 -11.85 -14.19
N ARG A 180 16.11 -10.96 -14.80
CA ARG A 180 16.15 -10.70 -16.25
C ARG A 180 17.47 -10.11 -16.74
N GLU A 181 18.04 -9.23 -15.92
CA GLU A 181 19.31 -8.54 -16.17
C GLU A 181 20.53 -9.38 -15.73
N LYS A 182 20.31 -10.54 -15.12
CA LYS A 182 21.36 -11.36 -14.48
C LYS A 182 22.22 -10.55 -13.51
N ARG A 183 21.60 -9.63 -12.77
CA ARG A 183 22.25 -8.69 -11.86
C ARG A 183 22.35 -9.26 -10.46
N LYS A 184 23.55 -9.22 -9.87
CA LYS A 184 23.74 -9.57 -8.45
C LYS A 184 23.05 -8.56 -7.55
N ILE A 185 22.35 -9.07 -6.53
CA ILE A 185 21.66 -8.26 -5.52
C ILE A 185 21.96 -8.78 -4.11
N SER A 186 21.88 -7.87 -3.14
CA SER A 186 22.00 -8.19 -1.72
C SER A 186 20.66 -8.05 -1.03
N LEU A 187 20.26 -9.06 -0.25
CA LEU A 187 18.98 -9.09 0.45
C LEU A 187 19.17 -9.34 1.94
N PHE A 188 18.45 -8.59 2.76
CA PHE A 188 18.50 -8.67 4.21
C PHE A 188 17.86 -9.97 4.74
N THR A 189 18.57 -10.66 5.64
CA THR A 189 18.11 -11.88 6.31
C THR A 189 17.40 -11.59 7.63
N ASP A 190 17.53 -10.38 8.16
CA ASP A 190 17.10 -9.88 9.47
C ASP A 190 16.04 -8.77 9.41
N ILE A 191 15.51 -8.47 8.22
CA ILE A 191 14.35 -7.58 8.02
C ILE A 191 13.14 -8.42 7.62
N PHE A 192 12.16 -8.51 8.53
CA PHE A 192 10.97 -9.35 8.38
C PHE A 192 9.70 -8.56 8.13
N TYR A 193 8.74 -9.18 7.45
CA TYR A 193 7.42 -8.59 7.16
C TYR A 193 6.43 -9.69 6.71
N THR A 194 5.17 -9.34 6.53
CA THR A 194 4.10 -10.24 6.09
C THR A 194 3.50 -9.76 4.77
N PRO A 195 4.20 -9.93 3.62
CA PRO A 195 3.77 -9.38 2.34
C PRO A 195 2.47 -10.01 1.84
N ILE A 196 1.59 -9.18 1.25
CA ILE A 196 0.37 -9.61 0.57
C ILE A 196 0.38 -9.13 -0.88
N TYR A 197 -0.15 -9.94 -1.80
CA TYR A 197 -0.33 -9.50 -3.18
C TYR A 197 -1.41 -8.43 -3.27
N ALA A 198 -1.17 -7.36 -4.03
CA ALA A 198 -2.08 -6.23 -4.15
C ALA A 198 -3.50 -6.65 -4.56
N LYS A 199 -3.66 -7.68 -5.39
CA LYS A 199 -4.96 -8.25 -5.75
C LYS A 199 -5.75 -8.72 -4.53
N ASN A 200 -5.12 -9.52 -3.67
CA ASN A 200 -5.73 -10.05 -2.45
C ASN A 200 -6.05 -8.92 -1.46
N LEU A 201 -5.13 -7.95 -1.30
CA LEU A 201 -5.37 -6.74 -0.49
C LEU A 201 -6.62 -6.01 -0.96
N ILE A 202 -6.73 -5.72 -2.26
CA ILE A 202 -7.83 -5.00 -2.88
C ILE A 202 -9.17 -5.74 -2.67
N GLU A 203 -9.19 -7.07 -2.86
CA GLU A 203 -10.40 -7.86 -2.64
C GLU A 203 -10.88 -7.81 -1.19
N PHE A 204 -9.97 -7.95 -0.21
CA PHE A 204 -10.34 -7.84 1.21
C PHE A 204 -10.84 -6.44 1.58
N VAL A 205 -10.21 -5.38 1.07
CA VAL A 205 -10.67 -4.01 1.31
C VAL A 205 -12.09 -3.83 0.76
N HIS A 206 -12.38 -4.28 -0.47
CA HIS A 206 -13.74 -4.21 -1.02
C HIS A 206 -14.74 -5.04 -0.22
N THR A 207 -14.35 -6.20 0.28
CA THR A 207 -15.21 -7.01 1.15
C THR A 207 -15.56 -6.25 2.45
N LEU A 208 -14.58 -5.60 3.08
CA LEU A 208 -14.82 -4.78 4.27
C LEU A 208 -15.71 -3.57 3.97
N ILE A 209 -15.51 -2.88 2.85
CA ILE A 209 -16.32 -1.75 2.39
C ILE A 209 -17.77 -2.18 2.17
N ASN A 210 -17.98 -3.29 1.46
CA ASN A 210 -19.32 -3.79 1.12
C ASN A 210 -20.10 -4.28 2.35
N SER A 211 -19.36 -4.74 3.38
CA SER A 211 -19.92 -5.16 4.66
C SER A 211 -20.00 -4.03 5.70
N ASN A 212 -19.74 -2.77 5.29
CA ASN A 212 -19.78 -1.57 6.14
C ASN A 212 -18.89 -1.63 7.39
N TYR A 213 -17.75 -2.34 7.31
CA TYR A 213 -16.77 -2.33 8.40
C TYR A 213 -16.04 -0.99 8.48
N LYS A 214 -15.67 -0.63 9.70
CA LYS A 214 -14.92 0.59 10.05
C LYS A 214 -13.81 0.29 11.06
N GLY A 215 -12.94 1.27 11.30
CA GLY A 215 -11.81 1.14 12.20
C GLY A 215 -10.58 0.54 11.52
N ILE A 216 -9.65 0.03 12.31
CA ILE A 216 -8.34 -0.40 11.85
C ILE A 216 -8.34 -1.90 11.55
N PHE A 217 -7.79 -2.28 10.40
CA PHE A 217 -7.53 -3.67 10.01
C PHE A 217 -6.12 -3.83 9.47
N ASN A 218 -5.41 -4.85 9.93
CA ASN A 218 -4.20 -5.33 9.30
C ASN A 218 -4.58 -6.25 8.13
N ILE A 219 -4.28 -5.85 6.91
CA ILE A 219 -4.50 -6.69 5.72
C ILE A 219 -3.14 -7.06 5.14
N VAL A 220 -2.66 -8.23 5.52
CA VAL A 220 -1.33 -8.74 5.21
C VAL A 220 -1.36 -10.24 4.89
N GLY A 221 -0.27 -10.75 4.34
CA GLY A 221 -0.12 -12.18 4.06
C GLY A 221 -0.10 -13.04 5.33
N SER A 222 -0.27 -14.34 5.16
CA SER A 222 -0.29 -15.31 6.27
C SER A 222 1.11 -15.75 6.72
N LYS A 223 2.17 -15.35 6.02
CA LYS A 223 3.53 -15.83 6.25
C LYS A 223 4.49 -14.67 6.52
N ARG A 224 5.12 -14.67 7.69
CA ARG A 224 6.25 -13.81 8.00
C ARG A 224 7.49 -14.33 7.28
N VAL A 225 8.13 -13.48 6.51
CA VAL A 225 9.35 -13.79 5.75
C VAL A 225 10.35 -12.66 5.85
N SER A 226 11.64 -12.97 5.75
CA SER A 226 12.67 -11.96 5.55
C SER A 226 12.67 -11.46 4.11
N LYS A 227 13.32 -10.30 3.85
CA LYS A 227 13.51 -9.81 2.47
C LYS A 227 14.25 -10.84 1.61
N TYR A 228 15.21 -11.57 2.21
CA TYR A 228 15.92 -12.66 1.55
C TYR A 228 15.00 -13.84 1.22
N GLU A 229 14.18 -14.31 2.15
CA GLU A 229 13.25 -15.43 1.92
C GLU A 229 12.22 -15.09 0.85
N PHE A 230 11.66 -13.89 0.87
CA PHE A 230 10.76 -13.42 -0.18
C PHE A 230 11.46 -13.37 -1.54
N GLY A 231 12.70 -12.84 -1.58
CA GLY A 231 13.53 -12.83 -2.79
C GLY A 231 13.73 -14.23 -3.35
N LYS A 232 14.07 -15.22 -2.51
CA LYS A 232 14.18 -16.63 -2.93
C LYS A 232 12.89 -17.15 -3.55
N MET A 233 11.73 -16.83 -2.96
CA MET A 233 10.44 -17.29 -3.47
C MET A 233 10.15 -16.70 -4.87
N ILE A 234 10.46 -15.41 -5.07
CA ILE A 234 10.36 -14.75 -6.38
C ILE A 234 11.32 -15.41 -7.38
N PHE A 235 12.60 -15.60 -7.01
CA PHE A 235 13.60 -16.21 -7.88
C PHE A 235 13.20 -17.60 -8.31
N ASN A 236 12.74 -18.45 -7.40
CA ASN A 236 12.26 -19.79 -7.72
C ASN A 236 11.07 -19.77 -8.68
N ASN A 237 10.09 -18.86 -8.49
CA ASN A 237 8.92 -18.75 -9.35
C ASN A 237 9.23 -18.22 -10.76
N PHE A 238 10.20 -17.31 -10.87
CA PHE A 238 10.61 -16.69 -12.12
C PHE A 238 11.85 -17.33 -12.76
N SER A 239 12.25 -18.53 -12.29
CA SER A 239 13.38 -19.28 -12.81
C SER A 239 14.71 -18.51 -12.75
N GLY A 240 14.89 -17.74 -11.68
CA GLY A 240 16.11 -16.96 -11.43
C GLY A 240 17.26 -17.84 -10.90
N ASP A 241 18.46 -17.46 -11.23
CA ASP A 241 19.68 -18.07 -10.71
C ASP A 241 19.93 -17.61 -9.26
N MET A 242 19.96 -18.55 -8.34
CA MET A 242 20.15 -18.29 -6.91
C MET A 242 21.53 -17.71 -6.55
N ASP A 243 22.54 -17.92 -7.40
CA ASP A 243 23.89 -17.37 -7.21
C ASP A 243 23.93 -15.85 -7.41
N LEU A 244 22.86 -15.25 -7.90
CA LEU A 244 22.70 -13.79 -8.00
C LEU A 244 22.28 -13.15 -6.68
N ILE A 245 21.87 -13.92 -5.65
CA ILE A 245 21.42 -13.38 -4.37
C ILE A 245 22.49 -13.53 -3.30
N THR A 246 22.97 -12.41 -2.77
CA THR A 246 23.87 -12.38 -1.60
C THR A 246 23.07 -12.06 -0.33
N LYS A 247 23.34 -12.80 0.74
CA LYS A 247 22.78 -12.55 2.08
C LYS A 247 23.54 -11.41 2.75
N VAL A 248 22.80 -10.46 3.30
CA VAL A 248 23.36 -9.38 4.12
C VAL A 248 22.51 -9.19 5.39
N GLN A 249 23.11 -8.57 6.41
CA GLN A 249 22.42 -8.21 7.66
C GLN A 249 22.30 -6.69 7.75
N TYR A 250 21.12 -6.21 8.09
CA TYR A 250 20.82 -4.78 8.28
C TYR A 250 21.57 -4.21 9.49
N GLU A 251 21.59 -4.95 10.61
CA GLU A 251 22.26 -4.54 11.85
C GLU A 251 23.75 -4.20 11.67
N LYS A 252 24.39 -4.73 10.61
CA LYS A 252 25.79 -4.45 10.28
C LYS A 252 25.98 -3.23 9.37
N GLN A 253 24.91 -2.58 8.95
CA GLN A 253 24.97 -1.41 8.08
C GLN A 253 25.01 -0.13 8.92
N VAL A 254 26.14 0.55 8.91
CA VAL A 254 26.35 1.83 9.60
C VAL A 254 25.81 2.95 8.71
N ASN A 255 25.13 3.95 9.28
CA ASN A 255 24.59 5.16 8.62
C ASN A 255 23.28 4.99 7.82
N LEU A 256 22.51 3.93 8.02
CA LEU A 256 21.16 3.86 7.50
C LEU A 256 20.16 4.50 8.48
N ILE A 257 19.11 5.12 7.94
CA ILE A 257 17.96 5.58 8.73
C ILE A 257 17.33 4.38 9.40
N GLN A 258 17.06 4.50 10.70
CA GLN A 258 16.52 3.40 11.49
C GLN A 258 15.17 2.92 10.94
N ARG A 259 15.07 1.62 10.72
CA ARG A 259 13.86 0.93 10.27
C ARG A 259 13.57 -0.25 11.18
N PRO A 260 12.28 -0.59 11.40
CA PRO A 260 11.95 -1.77 12.19
C PRO A 260 12.58 -3.02 11.56
N SER A 261 13.21 -3.85 12.40
CA SER A 261 13.72 -5.16 11.95
C SER A 261 12.58 -6.16 11.72
N ASP A 262 11.48 -6.01 12.43
CA ASP A 262 10.28 -6.81 12.23
C ASP A 262 9.05 -5.94 12.01
N MET A 263 8.56 -5.93 10.78
CA MET A 263 7.36 -5.23 10.35
C MET A 263 6.20 -6.20 10.13
N SER A 264 6.29 -7.42 10.66
CA SER A 264 5.20 -8.39 10.49
C SER A 264 3.98 -7.98 11.29
N LEU A 265 2.82 -8.04 10.64
CA LEU A 265 1.51 -7.78 11.24
C LEU A 265 0.73 -9.10 11.36
N SER A 266 -0.08 -9.22 12.42
CA SER A 266 -1.11 -10.27 12.49
C SER A 266 -2.30 -9.89 11.60
N ASN A 267 -2.88 -10.90 10.93
CA ASN A 267 -4.11 -10.79 10.17
C ASN A 267 -5.31 -11.48 10.85
N ASP A 268 -5.17 -11.86 12.12
CA ASP A 268 -6.18 -12.64 12.84
C ASP A 268 -7.53 -11.93 12.87
N LYS A 269 -7.56 -10.63 13.16
CA LYS A 269 -8.79 -9.83 13.14
C LYS A 269 -9.51 -9.90 11.78
N LEU A 270 -8.78 -9.79 10.67
CA LEU A 270 -9.36 -9.89 9.33
C LEU A 270 -9.95 -11.28 9.08
N VAL A 271 -9.18 -12.32 9.42
CA VAL A 271 -9.57 -13.73 9.23
C VAL A 271 -10.83 -14.06 10.03
N GLU A 272 -10.89 -13.67 11.30
CA GLU A 272 -12.04 -13.88 12.19
C GLU A 272 -13.26 -13.06 11.73
N THR A 273 -13.06 -11.76 11.38
CA THR A 273 -14.15 -10.86 11.00
C THR A 273 -14.84 -11.30 9.71
N LEU A 274 -14.07 -11.71 8.71
CA LEU A 274 -14.60 -12.10 7.40
C LEU A 274 -14.83 -13.61 7.26
N ASN A 275 -14.39 -14.41 8.23
CA ASN A 275 -14.39 -15.88 8.17
C ASN A 275 -13.73 -16.40 6.89
N VAL A 276 -12.54 -15.87 6.58
CA VAL A 276 -11.79 -16.18 5.36
C VAL A 276 -10.45 -16.82 5.69
N LYS A 277 -9.86 -17.47 4.68
CA LYS A 277 -8.49 -17.95 4.72
C LYS A 277 -7.62 -17.10 3.81
N ILE A 278 -6.50 -16.61 4.34
CA ILE A 278 -5.50 -15.92 3.50
C ILE A 278 -4.78 -16.96 2.62
N GLU A 279 -4.75 -16.71 1.32
CA GLU A 279 -4.03 -17.53 0.36
C GLU A 279 -2.53 -17.60 0.70
N LYS A 280 -1.90 -18.76 0.45
CA LYS A 280 -0.47 -18.93 0.70
C LYS A 280 0.36 -17.96 -0.13
N LEU A 281 1.45 -17.44 0.43
CA LEU A 281 2.33 -16.48 -0.25
C LEU A 281 2.88 -17.03 -1.58
N GLU A 282 3.19 -18.34 -1.63
CA GLU A 282 3.64 -19.04 -2.84
C GLU A 282 2.63 -18.95 -3.99
N ASP A 283 1.34 -19.08 -3.67
CA ASP A 283 0.27 -19.02 -4.66
C ASP A 283 -0.02 -17.58 -5.11
N GLN A 284 0.05 -16.63 -4.18
CA GLN A 284 -0.01 -15.19 -4.51
C GLN A 284 1.13 -14.77 -5.46
N ILE A 285 2.35 -15.31 -5.29
CA ILE A 285 3.48 -15.05 -6.20
C ILE A 285 3.24 -15.69 -7.58
N LYS A 286 2.60 -16.86 -7.65
CA LYS A 286 2.18 -17.43 -8.94
C LYS A 286 1.15 -16.54 -9.64
N CYS A 287 0.16 -16.00 -8.89
CA CYS A 287 -0.80 -15.06 -9.43
C CYS A 287 -0.13 -13.79 -9.96
N LEU A 288 0.84 -13.21 -9.22
CA LEU A 288 1.65 -12.09 -9.70
C LEU A 288 2.27 -12.40 -11.08
N LYS A 289 2.86 -13.58 -11.25
CA LYS A 289 3.46 -14.00 -12.52
C LYS A 289 2.43 -14.13 -13.66
N LEU A 290 1.26 -14.68 -13.38
CA LEU A 290 0.19 -14.83 -14.37
C LEU A 290 -0.37 -13.46 -14.82
N ASP A 291 -0.50 -12.51 -13.92
CA ASP A 291 -1.07 -11.19 -14.20
C ASP A 291 -0.09 -10.25 -14.94
N GLU A 292 1.19 -10.62 -15.12
CA GLU A 292 2.25 -9.76 -15.67
C GLU A 292 1.91 -9.18 -17.04
N ASN A 293 1.56 -10.05 -18.00
CA ASN A 293 1.34 -9.63 -19.38
C ASN A 293 0.13 -8.71 -19.50
N ASP A 294 -0.94 -9.00 -18.77
CA ASP A 294 -2.17 -8.21 -18.81
C ASP A 294 -1.97 -6.87 -18.11
N PHE A 295 -1.25 -6.86 -16.98
CA PHE A 295 -0.89 -5.63 -16.30
C PHE A 295 -0.05 -4.71 -17.20
N LYS A 296 1.03 -5.24 -17.79
CA LYS A 296 1.90 -4.47 -18.69
C LYS A 296 1.17 -3.94 -19.92
N LYS A 297 0.31 -4.73 -20.55
CA LYS A 297 -0.51 -4.26 -21.69
C LYS A 297 -1.47 -3.15 -21.27
N THR A 298 -2.03 -3.24 -20.06
CA THR A 298 -2.99 -2.25 -19.55
C THR A 298 -2.34 -0.91 -19.22
N ILE A 299 -1.09 -0.92 -18.72
CA ILE A 299 -0.38 0.27 -18.19
C ILE A 299 0.72 0.79 -19.15
N ASN A 300 0.96 0.13 -20.28
CA ASN A 300 2.01 0.48 -21.26
C ASN A 300 1.81 1.82 -21.98
N TYR A 301 0.82 2.61 -21.65
CA TYR A 301 0.59 3.96 -22.18
C TYR A 301 1.02 5.08 -21.22
N LEU A 302 1.85 4.76 -20.22
CA LEU A 302 2.34 5.71 -19.21
C LEU A 302 3.81 6.07 -19.43
#